data_b9db8675ef3f8310e94e8d8d99d35b8c
#
_entry.id   b9db8675ef3f8310e94e8d8d99d35b8c
#
_cell.length_a   1.000
_cell.length_b   1.000
_cell.length_c   1.000
_cell.angle_alpha   90.00
_cell.angle_beta   90.00
_cell.angle_gamma   90.00
#
_symmetry.space_group_name_H-M   'P 1'
#
loop_
_entity.id
_entity.type
_entity.pdbx_description
1 polymer ?
#
loop_
_entity_poly.entity_id
_entity_poly.type
_entity_poly.pdbx_seq_one_letter_code
_entity_poly.pdbx_strand_id
1 'polypeptide(L)'
;MQATDGCTLVIDTSYGSTVGVVGHEPIVETDSRTHVEKLQVNIARAMDAAGLGPADIGCIVVGVGPAPFTGLRAGLVTAKALAFATGARLIGQNILDPQDAMLRAALRGDAVIADAAGFLADVSHTAQNGQADGRLEPEHHITLCVNDAHRKQLYFSLNHEAGVTGSETDSCHWIAMDIDYPGHIVERVNAEVRRRAEIGGMRYIVDVVGPGAARYADAWQSLDA
;
A
#
# COMPACT_ATOMS: atom_id res chain seq x y z
N MET A 1 4.98 15.59 28.37
CA MET A 1 3.89 15.89 27.42
C MET A 1 3.09 14.62 27.28
N GLN A 2 1.90 14.55 27.88
CA GLN A 2 1.06 13.35 27.88
C GLN A 2 0.63 13.06 26.44
N ALA A 3 0.69 11.80 26.03
CA ALA A 3 0.08 11.34 24.79
C ALA A 3 -1.42 11.67 24.89
N THR A 4 -1.91 12.48 23.98
CA THR A 4 -3.35 12.74 23.87
C THR A 4 -4.00 11.45 23.37
N ASP A 5 -4.85 10.86 24.23
CA ASP A 5 -5.71 9.69 23.92
C ASP A 5 -6.79 10.05 22.88
N GLY A 6 -6.42 10.73 21.82
CA GLY A 6 -7.32 11.15 20.76
C GLY A 6 -7.38 10.12 19.62
N CYS A 7 -8.37 10.29 18.73
CA CYS A 7 -8.51 9.44 17.54
C CYS A 7 -7.35 9.66 16.55
N THR A 8 -7.13 8.68 15.68
CA THR A 8 -6.21 8.79 14.55
C THR A 8 -7.01 9.01 13.26
N LEU A 9 -6.78 10.16 12.63
CA LEU A 9 -7.31 10.49 11.30
C LEU A 9 -6.28 10.09 10.24
N VAL A 10 -6.70 9.36 9.22
CA VAL A 10 -5.88 8.97 8.07
C VAL A 10 -6.31 9.76 6.84
N ILE A 11 -5.34 10.32 6.11
CA ILE A 11 -5.57 11.08 4.87
C ILE A 11 -4.59 10.57 3.82
N ASP A 12 -5.10 10.00 2.73
CA ASP A 12 -4.30 9.65 1.55
C ASP A 12 -4.91 10.28 0.30
N THR A 13 -4.07 10.94 -0.50
CA THR A 13 -4.44 11.60 -1.76
C THR A 13 -3.53 11.17 -2.90
N SER A 14 -2.89 10.02 -2.78
CA SER A 14 -1.98 9.48 -3.78
C SER A 14 -2.69 8.88 -5.00
N TYR A 15 -3.88 8.32 -4.80
CA TYR A 15 -4.74 7.81 -5.87
C TYR A 15 -6.21 8.11 -5.53
N GLY A 16 -6.77 9.19 -6.11
CA GLY A 16 -8.01 9.75 -5.61
C GLY A 16 -7.83 10.32 -4.20
N SER A 17 -8.80 10.16 -3.31
CA SER A 17 -8.61 10.43 -1.89
C SER A 17 -9.28 9.40 -1.02
N THR A 18 -8.57 8.94 0.00
CA THR A 18 -9.08 8.10 1.07
C THR A 18 -8.95 8.84 2.40
N VAL A 19 -10.05 8.95 3.11
CA VAL A 19 -10.09 9.60 4.42
C VAL A 19 -10.83 8.69 5.40
N GLY A 20 -10.28 8.45 6.56
CA GLY A 20 -10.91 7.63 7.58
C GLY A 20 -10.40 7.89 8.97
N VAL A 21 -11.22 7.56 9.96
CA VAL A 21 -10.83 7.46 11.35
C VAL A 21 -10.55 6.00 11.66
N VAL A 22 -9.42 5.71 12.29
CA VAL A 22 -9.04 4.32 12.61
C VAL A 22 -10.15 3.65 13.44
N GLY A 23 -10.56 2.45 13.01
CA GLY A 23 -11.69 1.71 13.61
C GLY A 23 -13.05 2.01 12.98
N HIS A 24 -13.12 2.89 11.97
CA HIS A 24 -14.34 3.23 11.25
C HIS A 24 -14.13 3.03 9.73
N GLU A 25 -15.24 2.90 9.01
CA GLU A 25 -15.21 2.73 7.55
C GLU A 25 -14.67 3.99 6.86
N PRO A 26 -13.67 3.88 5.96
CA PRO A 26 -13.10 5.03 5.26
C PRO A 26 -14.03 5.55 4.16
N ILE A 27 -13.93 6.83 3.86
CA ILE A 27 -14.56 7.46 2.70
C ILE A 27 -13.55 7.47 1.56
N VAL A 28 -13.89 6.79 0.46
CA VAL A 28 -13.04 6.70 -0.73
C VAL A 28 -13.66 7.52 -1.86
N GLU A 29 -12.88 8.42 -2.46
CA GLU A 29 -13.25 9.20 -3.63
C GLU A 29 -12.27 8.89 -4.78
N THR A 30 -12.74 8.19 -5.79
CA THR A 30 -11.92 7.75 -6.92
C THR A 30 -11.90 8.72 -8.10
N ASP A 31 -12.82 9.72 -8.14
CA ASP A 31 -12.82 10.72 -9.19
C ASP A 31 -11.65 11.69 -9.01
N SER A 32 -10.63 11.52 -9.85
CA SER A 32 -9.39 12.32 -9.83
C SER A 32 -9.59 13.81 -10.14
N ARG A 33 -10.79 14.23 -10.60
CA ARG A 33 -11.11 15.64 -10.90
C ARG A 33 -11.66 16.38 -9.70
N THR A 34 -12.32 15.67 -8.78
CA THR A 34 -13.04 16.27 -7.65
C THR A 34 -12.49 15.87 -6.30
N HIS A 35 -11.58 14.89 -6.22
CA HIS A 35 -11.08 14.37 -4.95
C HIS A 35 -10.42 15.43 -4.06
N VAL A 36 -9.74 16.42 -4.65
CA VAL A 36 -9.10 17.51 -3.91
C VAL A 36 -10.14 18.48 -3.34
N GLU A 37 -11.17 18.81 -4.14
CA GLU A 37 -12.25 19.73 -3.73
C GLU A 37 -13.10 19.12 -2.61
N LYS A 38 -13.35 17.80 -2.68
CA LYS A 38 -14.14 17.07 -1.69
C LYS A 38 -13.36 16.69 -0.44
N LEU A 39 -12.04 16.83 -0.41
CA LEU A 39 -11.18 16.34 0.67
C LEU A 39 -11.64 16.85 2.05
N GLN A 40 -11.86 18.15 2.19
CA GLN A 40 -12.29 18.74 3.46
C GLN A 40 -13.69 18.25 3.88
N VAL A 41 -14.62 18.14 2.91
CA VAL A 41 -15.96 17.61 3.17
C VAL A 41 -15.90 16.15 3.62
N ASN A 42 -15.06 15.33 2.98
CA ASN A 42 -14.89 13.94 3.34
C ASN A 42 -14.22 13.78 4.71
N ILE A 43 -13.29 14.66 5.08
CA ILE A 43 -12.74 14.69 6.45
C ILE A 43 -13.84 14.96 7.47
N ALA A 44 -14.65 16.01 7.25
CA ALA A 44 -15.74 16.33 8.15
C ALA A 44 -16.74 15.15 8.26
N ARG A 45 -17.14 14.55 7.15
CA ARG A 45 -18.04 13.40 7.13
C ARG A 45 -17.47 12.16 7.85
N ALA A 46 -16.17 11.88 7.70
CA ALA A 46 -15.52 10.77 8.38
C ALA A 46 -15.51 10.98 9.90
N MET A 47 -15.23 12.21 10.35
CA MET A 47 -15.28 12.58 11.76
C MET A 47 -16.70 12.51 12.32
N ASP A 48 -17.68 13.05 11.59
CA ASP A 48 -19.09 13.01 12.00
C ASP A 48 -19.62 11.57 12.08
N ALA A 49 -19.27 10.71 11.13
CA ALA A 49 -19.65 9.29 11.14
C ALA A 49 -19.06 8.53 12.33
N ALA A 50 -17.89 8.95 12.81
CA ALA A 50 -17.28 8.43 14.02
C ALA A 50 -17.83 9.05 15.32
N GLY A 51 -18.71 10.05 15.23
CA GLY A 51 -19.22 10.81 16.38
C GLY A 51 -18.16 11.69 17.05
N LEU A 52 -17.15 12.12 16.31
CA LEU A 52 -15.97 12.84 16.81
C LEU A 52 -15.90 14.24 16.20
N GLY A 53 -15.28 15.17 16.94
CA GLY A 53 -14.99 16.51 16.49
C GLY A 53 -13.49 16.77 16.27
N PRO A 54 -13.13 17.95 15.71
CA PRO A 54 -11.72 18.28 15.48
C PRO A 54 -10.84 18.25 16.75
N ALA A 55 -11.43 18.52 17.91
CA ALA A 55 -10.72 18.50 19.19
C ALA A 55 -10.32 17.08 19.64
N ASP A 56 -10.97 16.06 19.08
CA ASP A 56 -10.70 14.66 19.42
C ASP A 56 -9.55 14.06 18.59
N ILE A 57 -9.00 14.80 17.62
CA ILE A 57 -7.89 14.36 16.79
C ILE A 57 -6.59 14.43 17.59
N GLY A 58 -6.06 13.26 17.98
CA GLY A 58 -4.76 13.14 18.65
C GLY A 58 -3.60 12.86 17.69
N CYS A 59 -3.89 12.22 16.56
CA CYS A 59 -2.90 11.87 15.55
C CYS A 59 -3.47 12.00 14.13
N ILE A 60 -2.65 12.47 13.20
CA ILE A 60 -2.96 12.48 11.78
C ILE A 60 -1.88 11.69 11.06
N VAL A 61 -2.28 10.65 10.32
CA VAL A 61 -1.42 9.91 9.40
C VAL A 61 -1.72 10.38 7.99
N VAL A 62 -0.71 10.85 7.26
CA VAL A 62 -0.88 11.34 5.90
C VAL A 62 0.04 10.62 4.92
N GLY A 63 -0.51 10.19 3.78
CA GLY A 63 0.26 9.64 2.68
C GLY A 63 1.27 10.67 2.17
N VAL A 64 2.56 10.30 2.16
CA VAL A 64 3.65 11.16 1.65
C VAL A 64 4.10 10.75 0.25
N GLY A 65 3.37 9.85 -0.39
CA GLY A 65 3.69 9.29 -1.70
C GLY A 65 4.45 7.96 -1.61
N PRO A 66 4.92 7.47 -2.74
CA PRO A 66 5.05 8.14 -4.05
C PRO A 66 3.72 8.32 -4.80
N ALA A 67 3.49 9.53 -5.33
CA ALA A 67 2.24 9.86 -6.01
C ALA A 67 2.40 11.10 -6.92
N PRO A 68 1.47 11.35 -7.85
CA PRO A 68 1.43 12.58 -8.61
C PRO A 68 1.34 13.82 -7.73
N PHE A 69 2.18 14.80 -8.01
CA PHE A 69 2.47 15.95 -7.15
C PHE A 69 1.24 16.75 -6.68
N THR A 70 0.27 16.98 -7.58
CA THR A 70 -0.87 17.87 -7.28
C THR A 70 -1.78 17.29 -6.19
N GLY A 71 -2.18 16.02 -6.31
CA GLY A 71 -3.00 15.34 -5.31
C GLY A 71 -2.27 15.22 -3.98
N LEU A 72 -1.04 14.73 -4.02
CA LEU A 72 -0.21 14.56 -2.83
C LEU A 72 -0.05 15.86 -2.03
N ARG A 73 0.20 16.98 -2.72
CA ARG A 73 0.34 18.30 -2.09
C ARG A 73 -0.94 18.73 -1.36
N ALA A 74 -2.11 18.48 -1.94
CA ALA A 74 -3.37 18.84 -1.32
C ALA A 74 -3.57 18.11 0.02
N GLY A 75 -3.33 16.79 0.06
CA GLY A 75 -3.40 16.00 1.28
C GLY A 75 -2.42 16.49 2.35
N LEU A 76 -1.15 16.69 1.96
CA LEU A 76 -0.11 17.15 2.87
C LEU A 76 -0.39 18.53 3.47
N VAL A 77 -0.86 19.50 2.66
CA VAL A 77 -1.19 20.83 3.13
C VAL A 77 -2.39 20.79 4.09
N THR A 78 -3.42 20.02 3.75
CA THR A 78 -4.60 19.85 4.60
C THR A 78 -4.22 19.20 5.93
N ALA A 79 -3.46 18.11 5.92
CA ALA A 79 -3.01 17.42 7.13
C ALA A 79 -2.17 18.33 8.04
N LYS A 80 -1.24 19.11 7.46
CA LYS A 80 -0.42 20.09 8.21
C LYS A 80 -1.27 21.19 8.83
N ALA A 81 -2.25 21.73 8.09
CA ALA A 81 -3.14 22.75 8.61
C ALA A 81 -4.00 22.23 9.77
N LEU A 82 -4.55 21.03 9.63
CA LEU A 82 -5.31 20.38 10.70
C LEU A 82 -4.44 20.10 11.92
N ALA A 83 -3.25 19.51 11.74
CA ALA A 83 -2.32 19.23 12.84
C ALA A 83 -1.93 20.53 13.58
N PHE A 84 -1.71 21.62 12.86
CA PHE A 84 -1.43 22.92 13.46
C PHE A 84 -2.62 23.45 14.26
N ALA A 85 -3.84 23.34 13.72
CA ALA A 85 -5.04 23.85 14.36
C ALA A 85 -5.47 23.03 15.60
N THR A 86 -5.26 21.72 15.57
CA THR A 86 -5.70 20.79 16.64
C THR A 86 -4.61 20.47 17.65
N GLY A 87 -3.34 20.73 17.32
CA GLY A 87 -2.19 20.27 18.11
C GLY A 87 -1.91 18.77 17.96
N ALA A 88 -2.58 18.07 17.03
CA ALA A 88 -2.40 16.65 16.78
C ALA A 88 -0.98 16.33 16.29
N ARG A 89 -0.51 15.12 16.63
CA ARG A 89 0.73 14.59 16.10
C ARG A 89 0.56 14.27 14.59
N LEU A 90 1.50 14.71 13.76
CA LEU A 90 1.49 14.43 12.33
C LEU A 90 2.54 13.37 11.98
N ILE A 91 2.11 12.32 11.27
CA ILE A 91 2.96 11.21 10.80
C ILE A 91 2.82 11.11 9.29
N GLY A 92 3.95 11.10 8.59
CA GLY A 92 4.00 10.79 7.15
C GLY A 92 4.15 9.28 6.93
N GLN A 93 3.35 8.72 6.03
CA GLN A 93 3.39 7.30 5.67
C GLN A 93 3.68 7.14 4.18
N ASN A 94 4.74 6.38 3.84
CA ASN A 94 4.93 5.88 2.49
C ASN A 94 3.73 5.01 2.10
N ILE A 95 3.16 5.22 0.90
CA ILE A 95 1.92 4.55 0.51
C ILE A 95 2.12 3.13 -0.06
N LEU A 96 3.35 2.75 -0.41
CA LEU A 96 3.64 1.40 -0.87
C LEU A 96 3.71 0.41 0.33
N ASP A 97 4.21 0.85 1.49
CA ASP A 97 4.34 -0.01 2.66
C ASP A 97 2.99 -0.54 3.19
N PRO A 98 1.92 0.28 3.31
CA PRO A 98 0.60 -0.22 3.65
C PRO A 98 0.02 -1.22 2.64
N GLN A 99 0.32 -1.09 1.35
CA GLN A 99 -0.11 -2.05 0.33
C GLN A 99 0.50 -3.44 0.58
N ASP A 100 1.80 -3.49 0.87
CA ASP A 100 2.48 -4.73 1.28
C ASP A 100 1.87 -5.30 2.57
N ALA A 101 1.69 -4.47 3.59
CA ALA A 101 1.11 -4.89 4.86
C ALA A 101 -0.32 -5.44 4.72
N MET A 102 -1.15 -4.82 3.90
CA MET A 102 -2.51 -5.26 3.59
C MET A 102 -2.53 -6.61 2.88
N LEU A 103 -1.71 -6.77 1.83
CA LEU A 103 -1.62 -8.05 1.13
C LEU A 103 -1.19 -9.17 2.06
N ARG A 104 -0.15 -8.96 2.87
CA ARG A 104 0.32 -9.95 3.84
C ARG A 104 -0.74 -10.30 4.88
N ALA A 105 -1.51 -9.32 5.35
CA ALA A 105 -2.62 -9.57 6.27
C ALA A 105 -3.70 -10.43 5.61
N ALA A 106 -4.05 -10.14 4.35
CA ALA A 106 -5.01 -10.94 3.59
C ALA A 106 -4.51 -12.39 3.36
N LEU A 107 -3.23 -12.56 2.99
CA LEU A 107 -2.61 -13.89 2.82
C LEU A 107 -2.57 -14.70 4.13
N ARG A 108 -2.47 -14.03 5.28
CA ARG A 108 -2.58 -14.66 6.60
C ARG A 108 -4.03 -14.96 7.03
N GLY A 109 -5.01 -14.62 6.21
CA GLY A 109 -6.42 -14.90 6.46
C GLY A 109 -7.12 -13.85 7.33
N ASP A 110 -6.63 -12.60 7.37
CA ASP A 110 -7.35 -11.50 8.00
C ASP A 110 -8.63 -11.19 7.18
N ALA A 111 -9.78 -11.63 7.70
CA ALA A 111 -11.06 -11.54 7.00
C ALA A 111 -11.50 -10.08 6.80
N VAL A 112 -11.18 -9.18 7.72
CA VAL A 112 -11.54 -7.76 7.62
C VAL A 112 -10.78 -7.10 6.46
N ILE A 113 -9.49 -7.43 6.35
CA ILE A 113 -8.66 -6.89 5.25
C ILE A 113 -9.07 -7.51 3.92
N ALA A 114 -9.31 -8.83 3.87
CA ALA A 114 -9.72 -9.52 2.65
C ALA A 114 -11.08 -9.02 2.12
N ASP A 115 -12.04 -8.75 3.00
CA ASP A 115 -13.37 -8.24 2.64
C ASP A 115 -13.31 -6.76 2.20
N ALA A 116 -12.56 -5.93 2.92
CA ALA A 116 -12.36 -4.52 2.58
C ALA A 116 -11.54 -4.33 1.28
N ALA A 117 -10.66 -5.25 0.96
CA ALA A 117 -9.78 -5.21 -0.19
C ALA A 117 -10.38 -5.97 -1.38
N GLY A 118 -11.54 -5.55 -1.86
CA GLY A 118 -12.22 -6.15 -3.02
C GLY A 118 -11.36 -6.25 -4.30
N PHE A 119 -10.19 -5.61 -4.34
CA PHE A 119 -9.19 -5.76 -5.39
C PHE A 119 -8.22 -6.94 -5.16
N LEU A 120 -8.29 -7.61 -4.01
CA LEU A 120 -7.52 -8.84 -3.73
C LEU A 120 -8.28 -10.11 -4.13
N ALA A 121 -9.43 -9.99 -4.78
CA ALA A 121 -10.25 -11.13 -5.20
C ALA A 121 -9.50 -12.12 -6.12
N ASP A 122 -8.46 -11.68 -6.82
CA ASP A 122 -7.66 -12.53 -7.70
C ASP A 122 -6.47 -13.24 -7.00
N VAL A 123 -6.13 -12.85 -5.78
CA VAL A 123 -5.02 -13.46 -5.02
C VAL A 123 -5.30 -14.93 -4.66
N SER A 124 -6.58 -15.29 -4.52
CA SER A 124 -7.01 -16.66 -4.18
C SER A 124 -6.81 -17.69 -5.29
N HIS A 125 -6.56 -17.28 -6.54
CA HIS A 125 -6.39 -18.20 -7.64
C HIS A 125 -4.96 -18.73 -7.82
N THR A 126 -3.96 -17.99 -7.37
CA THR A 126 -2.56 -18.42 -7.45
C THR A 126 -2.20 -19.46 -6.39
N ALA A 127 -2.81 -19.36 -5.21
CA ALA A 127 -2.57 -20.31 -4.11
C ALA A 127 -3.19 -21.71 -4.33
N GLN A 128 -4.12 -21.88 -5.26
CA GLN A 128 -4.83 -23.16 -5.49
C GLN A 128 -4.26 -24.02 -6.62
N ASN A 129 -3.37 -23.51 -7.45
CA ASN A 129 -2.82 -24.26 -8.59
C ASN A 129 -1.54 -25.06 -8.29
N GLY A 130 -1.06 -25.07 -7.06
CA GLY A 130 0.14 -25.79 -6.60
C GLY A 130 -0.07 -27.28 -6.25
N GLN A 131 -1.14 -27.93 -6.69
CA GLN A 131 -1.41 -29.33 -6.40
C GLN A 131 -0.93 -30.24 -7.54
N ALA A 132 0.39 -30.37 -7.70
CA ALA A 132 0.98 -31.49 -8.45
C ALA A 132 2.37 -31.79 -7.92
N ASP A 133 2.50 -32.96 -7.35
CA ASP A 133 3.70 -33.64 -6.85
C ASP A 133 4.14 -33.30 -5.40
N GLY A 134 3.72 -34.09 -4.51
CA GLY A 134 4.11 -34.68 -3.23
C GLY A 134 5.31 -34.16 -2.40
N ARG A 135 5.92 -33.02 -2.73
CA ARG A 135 6.86 -32.27 -1.91
C ARG A 135 6.62 -30.78 -2.12
N LEU A 136 5.75 -30.20 -1.30
CA LEU A 136 5.59 -28.75 -1.22
C LEU A 136 6.83 -28.17 -0.54
N GLU A 137 7.78 -27.67 -1.35
CA GLU A 137 8.72 -26.67 -0.85
C GLU A 137 7.89 -25.46 -0.41
N PRO A 138 8.17 -24.85 0.75
CA PRO A 138 7.42 -23.68 1.19
C PRO A 138 7.60 -22.55 0.16
N GLU A 139 6.49 -22.14 -0.44
CA GLU A 139 6.47 -21.00 -1.35
C GLU A 139 6.59 -19.70 -0.54
N HIS A 140 7.55 -18.86 -0.92
CA HIS A 140 7.78 -17.58 -0.25
C HIS A 140 7.17 -16.45 -1.06
N HIS A 141 6.10 -15.86 -0.52
CA HIS A 141 5.44 -14.72 -1.13
C HIS A 141 6.26 -13.44 -0.95
N ILE A 142 6.47 -12.72 -2.03
CA ILE A 142 7.08 -11.40 -2.08
C ILE A 142 6.13 -10.43 -2.77
N THR A 143 6.09 -9.20 -2.34
CA THR A 143 5.09 -8.23 -2.80
C THR A 143 5.71 -7.19 -3.73
N LEU A 144 5.21 -7.11 -4.96
CA LEU A 144 5.47 -6.01 -5.88
C LEU A 144 4.37 -4.96 -5.72
N CYS A 145 4.67 -3.89 -4.98
CA CYS A 145 3.77 -2.75 -4.83
C CYS A 145 3.92 -1.81 -6.02
N VAL A 146 2.79 -1.43 -6.67
CA VAL A 146 2.81 -0.59 -7.86
C VAL A 146 1.77 0.54 -7.80
N ASN A 147 2.19 1.78 -8.02
CA ASN A 147 1.32 2.95 -8.05
C ASN A 147 1.54 3.79 -9.32
N ASP A 148 0.47 4.38 -9.85
CA ASP A 148 0.53 5.16 -11.10
C ASP A 148 1.40 6.42 -10.93
N ALA A 149 2.42 6.56 -11.77
CA ALA A 149 3.31 7.73 -11.84
C ALA A 149 3.00 8.62 -13.04
N HIS A 150 1.88 8.37 -13.76
CA HIS A 150 1.55 8.95 -15.05
C HIS A 150 2.53 8.57 -16.19
N ARG A 151 2.24 8.99 -17.41
CA ARG A 151 3.07 8.77 -18.60
C ARG A 151 3.46 7.31 -18.84
N LYS A 152 2.58 6.34 -18.42
CA LYS A 152 2.80 4.90 -18.49
C LYS A 152 3.94 4.39 -17.60
N GLN A 153 4.38 5.16 -16.63
CA GLN A 153 5.34 4.77 -15.60
C GLN A 153 4.62 4.43 -14.30
N LEU A 154 5.27 3.63 -13.49
CA LEU A 154 4.81 3.24 -12.15
C LEU A 154 5.89 3.55 -11.12
N TYR A 155 5.49 4.07 -9.98
CA TYR A 155 6.26 3.92 -8.76
C TYR A 155 6.13 2.48 -8.29
N PHE A 156 7.21 1.87 -7.86
CA PHE A 156 7.19 0.48 -7.42
C PHE A 156 8.22 0.22 -6.32
N SER A 157 7.98 -0.83 -5.54
CA SER A 157 8.94 -1.45 -4.63
C SER A 157 8.72 -2.95 -4.60
N LEU A 158 9.79 -3.74 -4.41
CA LEU A 158 9.69 -5.18 -4.22
C LEU A 158 10.02 -5.50 -2.76
N ASN A 159 9.04 -6.03 -2.04
CA ASN A 159 9.11 -6.23 -0.60
C ASN A 159 9.11 -7.72 -0.24
N HIS A 160 9.82 -8.08 0.82
CA HIS A 160 9.82 -9.41 1.39
C HIS A 160 9.46 -9.38 2.87
N GLU A 161 9.08 -10.50 3.44
CA GLU A 161 8.80 -10.59 4.87
C GLU A 161 10.10 -10.44 5.68
N ALA A 162 10.08 -9.58 6.69
CA ALA A 162 11.22 -9.41 7.59
C ALA A 162 11.50 -10.73 8.32
N GLY A 163 12.75 -11.18 8.29
CA GLY A 163 13.17 -12.42 8.96
C GLY A 163 13.38 -13.62 8.04
N VAL A 164 12.98 -13.58 6.78
CA VAL A 164 13.24 -14.66 5.81
C VAL A 164 14.73 -14.81 5.49
N THR A 165 15.50 -13.74 5.61
CA THR A 165 16.95 -13.71 5.31
C THR A 165 17.85 -13.82 6.54
N GLY A 166 17.30 -13.85 7.75
CA GLY A 166 18.06 -14.11 9.00
C GLY A 166 18.96 -12.95 9.48
N SER A 167 18.88 -11.77 8.88
CA SER A 167 19.64 -10.59 9.29
C SER A 167 18.70 -9.52 9.88
N GLU A 168 18.93 -9.12 11.13
CA GLU A 168 18.20 -8.04 11.82
C GLU A 168 18.40 -6.65 11.18
N THR A 169 19.33 -6.52 10.23
CA THR A 169 19.64 -5.27 9.52
C THR A 169 19.12 -5.23 8.09
N ASP A 170 18.41 -6.29 7.65
CA ASP A 170 17.92 -6.36 6.28
C ASP A 170 16.65 -5.50 6.13
N SER A 171 16.71 -4.53 5.22
CA SER A 171 15.52 -3.76 4.85
C SER A 171 14.48 -4.71 4.28
N CYS A 172 13.20 -4.51 4.59
CA CYS A 172 12.11 -5.29 4.01
C CYS A 172 11.96 -5.11 2.49
N HIS A 173 12.85 -4.34 1.86
CA HIS A 173 12.83 -4.07 0.42
C HIS A 173 13.99 -4.77 -0.29
N TRP A 174 13.68 -5.67 -1.22
CA TRP A 174 14.65 -6.18 -2.18
C TRP A 174 14.94 -5.16 -3.29
N ILE A 175 13.91 -4.44 -3.71
CA ILE A 175 14.05 -3.27 -4.56
C ILE A 175 13.40 -2.10 -3.80
N ALA A 176 14.21 -1.11 -3.44
CA ALA A 176 13.72 0.12 -2.83
C ALA A 176 12.82 0.88 -3.83
N MET A 177 11.96 1.76 -3.30
CA MET A 177 11.05 2.56 -4.12
C MET A 177 11.79 3.27 -5.25
N ASP A 178 11.29 3.06 -6.47
CA ASP A 178 11.80 3.63 -7.71
C ASP A 178 10.65 3.89 -8.70
N ILE A 179 10.96 4.40 -9.88
CA ILE A 179 10.02 4.69 -10.94
C ILE A 179 10.52 4.09 -12.26
N ASP A 180 9.66 3.33 -12.97
CA ASP A 180 10.02 2.76 -14.27
C ASP A 180 8.77 2.40 -15.10
N TYR A 181 8.99 1.93 -16.32
CA TYR A 181 7.96 1.36 -17.19
C TYR A 181 7.66 -0.09 -16.79
N PRO A 182 6.40 -0.56 -16.94
CA PRO A 182 6.01 -1.92 -16.51
C PRO A 182 6.92 -3.04 -17.02
N GLY A 183 7.32 -3.00 -18.31
CA GLY A 183 8.22 -4.01 -18.87
C GLY A 183 9.61 -4.03 -18.20
N HIS A 184 10.19 -2.87 -17.92
CA HIS A 184 11.48 -2.77 -17.23
C HIS A 184 11.35 -3.20 -15.75
N ILE A 185 10.20 -2.91 -15.11
CA ILE A 185 9.93 -3.38 -13.75
C ILE A 185 9.96 -4.91 -13.73
N VAL A 186 9.29 -5.57 -14.67
CA VAL A 186 9.30 -7.04 -14.80
C VAL A 186 10.72 -7.58 -14.96
N GLU A 187 11.52 -6.99 -15.85
CA GLU A 187 12.92 -7.40 -16.05
C GLU A 187 13.73 -7.29 -14.74
N ARG A 188 13.59 -6.18 -14.02
CA ARG A 188 14.30 -5.93 -12.76
C ARG A 188 13.86 -6.88 -11.66
N VAL A 189 12.55 -7.12 -11.53
CA VAL A 189 11.97 -8.06 -10.56
C VAL A 189 12.46 -9.47 -10.84
N ASN A 190 12.35 -9.94 -12.09
CA ASN A 190 12.81 -11.27 -12.49
C ASN A 190 14.32 -11.47 -12.21
N ALA A 191 15.14 -10.47 -12.51
CA ALA A 191 16.57 -10.52 -12.22
C ALA A 191 16.86 -10.67 -10.72
N GLU A 192 16.15 -9.91 -9.87
CA GLU A 192 16.33 -9.96 -8.42
C GLU A 192 15.81 -11.27 -7.83
N VAL A 193 14.64 -11.76 -8.30
CA VAL A 193 14.07 -13.05 -7.88
C VAL A 193 15.01 -14.21 -8.21
N ARG A 194 15.53 -14.27 -9.43
CA ARG A 194 16.51 -15.30 -9.82
C ARG A 194 17.76 -15.25 -8.95
N ARG A 195 18.31 -14.06 -8.75
CA ARG A 195 19.49 -13.87 -7.88
C ARG A 195 19.25 -14.37 -6.45
N ARG A 196 18.07 -14.11 -5.89
CA ARG A 196 17.70 -14.56 -4.53
C ARG A 196 17.45 -16.05 -4.47
N ALA A 197 16.81 -16.62 -5.49
CA ALA A 197 16.57 -18.05 -5.60
C ALA A 197 17.89 -18.84 -5.70
N GLU A 198 18.86 -18.36 -6.47
CA GLU A 198 20.20 -18.96 -6.58
C GLU A 198 20.97 -18.98 -5.24
N ILE A 199 20.86 -17.87 -4.47
CA ILE A 199 21.56 -17.76 -3.18
C ILE A 199 20.87 -18.60 -2.09
N GLY A 200 19.54 -18.55 -2.03
CA GLY A 200 18.72 -19.12 -0.94
C GLY A 200 18.22 -20.54 -1.21
N GLY A 201 18.25 -21.01 -2.46
CA GLY A 201 17.63 -22.29 -2.85
C GLY A 201 16.11 -22.31 -2.65
N MET A 202 15.46 -21.15 -2.59
CA MET A 202 14.05 -20.98 -2.33
C MET A 202 13.28 -20.58 -3.58
N ARG A 203 12.04 -21.01 -3.66
CA ARG A 203 11.10 -20.56 -4.69
C ARG A 203 10.29 -19.38 -4.19
N TYR A 204 10.13 -18.36 -5.03
CA TYR A 204 9.37 -17.15 -4.70
C TYR A 204 8.16 -17.00 -5.61
N ILE A 205 7.06 -16.50 -5.04
CA ILE A 205 5.87 -16.08 -5.77
C ILE A 205 5.82 -14.55 -5.67
N VAL A 206 5.63 -13.88 -6.80
CA VAL A 206 5.51 -12.42 -6.87
C VAL A 206 4.05 -12.03 -6.91
N ASP A 207 3.55 -11.49 -5.80
CA ASP A 207 2.20 -10.93 -5.73
C ASP A 207 2.23 -9.44 -6.10
N VAL A 208 1.41 -9.03 -7.06
CA VAL A 208 1.35 -7.64 -7.51
C VAL A 208 0.17 -6.93 -6.88
N VAL A 209 0.42 -5.81 -6.19
CA VAL A 209 -0.60 -5.05 -5.47
C VAL A 209 -0.52 -3.55 -5.76
N GLY A 210 -1.68 -2.87 -5.70
CA GLY A 210 -1.80 -1.43 -5.86
C GLY A 210 -2.54 -1.04 -7.14
N PRO A 211 -2.82 0.27 -7.33
CA PRO A 211 -3.60 0.79 -8.47
C PRO A 211 -3.03 0.46 -9.85
N GLY A 212 -1.72 0.20 -9.93
CA GLY A 212 -1.05 -0.22 -11.16
C GLY A 212 -1.25 -1.70 -11.52
N ALA A 213 -1.65 -2.55 -10.58
CA ALA A 213 -1.74 -3.99 -10.77
C ALA A 213 -2.74 -4.36 -11.88
N ALA A 214 -4.00 -3.97 -11.73
CA ALA A 214 -5.04 -4.27 -12.74
C ALA A 214 -4.81 -3.54 -14.06
N ARG A 215 -4.31 -2.30 -14.02
CA ARG A 215 -4.11 -1.47 -15.21
C ARG A 215 -3.09 -2.06 -16.18
N TYR A 216 -2.08 -2.75 -15.68
CA TYR A 216 -0.98 -3.31 -16.47
C TYR A 216 -0.89 -4.84 -16.32
N ALA A 217 -2.04 -5.52 -16.11
CA ALA A 217 -2.13 -6.95 -15.89
C ALA A 217 -1.36 -7.79 -16.92
N ASP A 218 -1.38 -7.39 -18.21
CA ASP A 218 -0.67 -8.08 -19.27
C ASP A 218 0.86 -8.10 -19.06
N ALA A 219 1.42 -7.03 -18.49
CA ALA A 219 2.86 -6.97 -18.22
C ALA A 219 3.27 -7.97 -17.13
N TRP A 220 2.44 -8.15 -16.12
CA TRP A 220 2.72 -9.03 -14.98
C TRP A 220 2.71 -10.51 -15.34
N GLN A 221 2.09 -10.91 -16.46
CA GLN A 221 2.13 -12.29 -16.97
C GLN A 221 3.54 -12.76 -17.32
N SER A 222 4.49 -11.83 -17.46
CA SER A 222 5.89 -12.13 -17.76
C SER A 222 6.79 -12.17 -16.51
N LEU A 223 6.21 -12.10 -15.30
CA LEU A 223 6.94 -12.35 -14.08
C LEU A 223 7.30 -13.83 -13.97
N ASP A 224 8.57 -14.09 -13.60
CA ASP A 224 9.04 -15.44 -13.30
C ASP A 224 8.54 -15.82 -11.89
N ALA A 225 7.42 -16.51 -11.81
CA ALA A 225 6.81 -16.95 -10.57
C ALA A 225 6.97 -18.46 -10.36
#